data_5559f9dcbc0ac7467052037b50529caf
#
_entry.id   5559f9dcbc0ac7467052037b50529caf
#
_cell.length_a   1.000
_cell.length_b   1.000
_cell.length_c   1.000
_cell.angle_alpha   90.00
_cell.angle_beta   90.00
_cell.angle_gamma   90.00
#
_symmetry.space_group_name_H-M   'P 1'
#
loop_
_entity.id
_entity.type
_entity.pdbx_description
1 polymer ?
#
loop_
_entity_poly.entity_id
_entity_poly.type
_entity_poly.pdbx_seq_one_letter_code
_entity_poly.pdbx_strand_id
1 'polypeptide(L)'
;MRLSHDEEESNRSLSKFESMLKTNKVFFFDSEEFEDIILHYMDTGRMNLAKKALKLGLEQHPKSTGLQLVQVEMLVYEDKLDIAEKILNELFAIEPTN
;
A
#
# COMPACT_ATOMS: atom_id res chain seq x y z
N MET A 1 25.19 6.65 10.77
CA MET A 1 24.23 7.55 10.13
C MET A 1 22.90 7.48 10.88
N ARG A 2 22.33 8.64 11.15
CA ARG A 2 21.07 8.70 11.89
C ARG A 2 19.91 8.81 10.88
N LEU A 3 18.91 7.94 11.05
CA LEU A 3 17.73 7.97 10.21
C LEU A 3 16.81 9.13 10.63
N SER A 4 16.03 9.64 9.68
CA SER A 4 15.00 10.61 9.99
C SER A 4 13.87 9.93 10.77
N HIS A 5 13.03 10.73 11.42
CA HIS A 5 11.87 10.20 12.15
C HIS A 5 10.97 9.37 11.24
N ASP A 6 10.71 9.85 10.02
CA ASP A 6 9.86 9.14 9.05
C ASP A 6 10.49 7.81 8.63
N GLU A 7 11.80 7.79 8.43
CA GLU A 7 12.49 6.55 8.07
C GLU A 7 12.42 5.53 9.20
N GLU A 8 12.55 6.00 10.45
CA GLU A 8 12.45 5.11 11.61
C GLU A 8 11.06 4.52 11.74
N GLU A 9 10.01 5.31 11.51
CA GLU A 9 8.64 4.83 11.55
C GLU A 9 8.38 3.82 10.44
N SER A 10 8.84 4.11 9.23
CA SER A 10 8.68 3.20 8.10
C SER A 10 9.39 1.88 8.35
N ASN A 11 10.59 1.95 8.94
CA ASN A 11 11.35 0.74 9.26
C ASN A 11 10.66 -0.10 10.32
N ARG A 12 10.02 0.54 11.30
CA ARG A 12 9.28 -0.19 12.33
C ARG A 12 8.05 -0.87 11.75
N SER A 13 7.32 -0.18 10.89
CA SER A 13 6.16 -0.75 10.23
C SER A 13 6.55 -1.95 9.37
N LEU A 14 7.63 -1.82 8.61
CA LEU A 14 8.13 -2.90 7.77
C LEU A 14 8.55 -4.11 8.60
N SER A 15 9.30 -3.88 9.69
CA SER A 15 9.72 -4.96 10.59
C SER A 15 8.53 -5.67 11.21
N LYS A 16 7.52 -4.91 11.61
CA LYS A 16 6.29 -5.48 12.17
C LYS A 16 5.57 -6.34 11.13
N PHE A 17 5.48 -5.86 9.90
CA PHE A 17 4.84 -6.60 8.83
C PHE A 17 5.58 -7.90 8.54
N GLU A 18 6.91 -7.86 8.46
CA GLU A 18 7.72 -9.04 8.21
C GLU A 18 7.62 -10.04 9.36
N SER A 19 7.53 -9.53 10.58
CA SER A 19 7.30 -10.37 11.75
C SER A 19 5.95 -11.07 11.65
N MET A 20 4.92 -10.35 11.22
CA MET A 20 3.58 -10.92 11.03
C MET A 20 3.58 -12.07 10.01
N LEU A 21 4.35 -11.92 8.93
CA LEU A 21 4.42 -12.95 7.89
C LEU A 21 4.96 -14.28 8.40
N LYS A 22 5.67 -14.26 9.52
CA LYS A 22 6.25 -15.47 10.14
C LYS A 22 5.30 -16.13 11.14
N THR A 23 4.12 -15.55 11.34
CA THR A 23 3.15 -16.05 12.31
C THR A 23 1.82 -16.32 11.60
N ASN A 24 0.88 -16.91 12.34
CA ASN A 24 -0.48 -17.09 11.83
C ASN A 24 -1.42 -16.00 12.33
N LYS A 25 -0.87 -14.94 12.87
CA LYS A 25 -1.65 -13.82 13.39
C LYS A 25 -1.70 -12.70 12.38
N VAL A 26 -2.82 -11.98 12.36
CA VAL A 26 -2.97 -10.80 11.53
C VAL A 26 -2.78 -9.58 12.42
N PHE A 27 -1.81 -8.73 12.07
CA PHE A 27 -1.56 -7.48 12.79
C PHE A 27 -2.30 -6.35 12.10
N PHE A 28 -2.64 -5.33 12.87
CA PHE A 28 -3.31 -4.14 12.34
C PHE A 28 -2.29 -3.03 12.16
N PHE A 29 -2.44 -2.28 11.07
CA PHE A 29 -1.59 -1.16 10.71
C PHE A 29 -2.49 -0.01 10.27
N ASP A 30 -1.98 1.21 10.41
CA ASP A 30 -2.66 2.37 9.83
C ASP A 30 -2.56 2.31 8.30
N SER A 31 -3.48 2.99 7.61
CA SER A 31 -3.43 3.01 6.15
C SER A 31 -2.11 3.58 5.64
N GLU A 32 -1.56 4.61 6.29
CA GLU A 32 -0.28 5.18 5.89
C GLU A 32 0.88 4.20 6.08
N GLU A 33 0.82 3.38 7.13
CA GLU A 33 1.82 2.34 7.34
C GLU A 33 1.79 1.32 6.21
N PHE A 34 0.58 0.92 5.78
CA PHE A 34 0.46 0.02 4.63
C PHE A 34 1.03 0.66 3.36
N GLU A 35 0.76 1.94 3.13
CA GLU A 35 1.30 2.62 1.95
C GLU A 35 2.84 2.56 1.94
N ASP A 36 3.46 2.85 3.07
CA ASP A 36 4.92 2.81 3.19
C ASP A 36 5.46 1.40 2.94
N ILE A 37 4.81 0.39 3.52
CA ILE A 37 5.22 -1.01 3.35
C ILE A 37 5.13 -1.41 1.87
N ILE A 38 4.01 -1.09 1.23
CA ILE A 38 3.78 -1.44 -0.17
C ILE A 38 4.82 -0.77 -1.08
N LEU A 39 5.02 0.54 -0.88
CA LEU A 39 5.96 1.29 -1.70
C LEU A 39 7.39 0.77 -1.52
N HIS A 40 7.76 0.40 -0.31
CA HIS A 40 9.07 -0.19 -0.05
C HIS A 40 9.27 -1.48 -0.85
N TYR A 41 8.27 -2.36 -0.82
CA TYR A 41 8.39 -3.61 -1.56
C TYR A 41 8.39 -3.39 -3.07
N MET A 42 7.64 -2.43 -3.56
CA MET A 42 7.68 -2.07 -4.98
C MET A 42 9.05 -1.55 -5.37
N ASP A 43 9.62 -0.65 -4.54
CA ASP A 43 10.93 -0.06 -4.81
C ASP A 43 12.06 -1.09 -4.78
N THR A 44 11.91 -2.11 -3.97
CA THR A 44 12.94 -3.15 -3.85
C THR A 44 12.70 -4.36 -4.76
N GLY A 45 11.71 -4.26 -5.65
CA GLY A 45 11.43 -5.31 -6.61
C GLY A 45 10.72 -6.52 -6.05
N ARG A 46 10.12 -6.40 -4.88
CA ARG A 46 9.41 -7.51 -4.24
C ARG A 46 7.91 -7.36 -4.43
N MET A 47 7.49 -7.43 -5.69
CA MET A 47 6.10 -7.18 -6.06
C MET A 47 5.12 -8.14 -5.39
N ASN A 48 5.51 -9.40 -5.17
CA ASN A 48 4.61 -10.35 -4.51
C ASN A 48 4.28 -9.93 -3.08
N LEU A 49 5.27 -9.40 -2.36
CA LEU A 49 5.04 -8.90 -1.00
C LEU A 49 4.26 -7.59 -1.03
N ALA A 50 4.50 -6.74 -2.03
CA ALA A 50 3.72 -5.53 -2.19
C ALA A 50 2.25 -5.84 -2.39
N LYS A 51 1.94 -6.83 -3.22
CA LYS A 51 0.55 -7.24 -3.48
C LYS A 51 -0.10 -7.82 -2.23
N LYS A 52 0.64 -8.60 -1.46
CA LYS A 52 0.11 -9.17 -0.21
C LYS A 52 -0.20 -8.05 0.78
N ALA A 53 0.69 -7.08 0.92
CA ALA A 53 0.48 -5.94 1.80
C ALA A 53 -0.71 -5.10 1.35
N LEU A 54 -0.85 -4.88 0.05
CA LEU A 54 -1.98 -4.12 -0.49
C LEU A 54 -3.30 -4.83 -0.20
N LYS A 55 -3.34 -6.13 -0.41
CA LYS A 55 -4.56 -6.91 -0.14
C LYS A 55 -4.98 -6.78 1.31
N LEU A 56 -4.04 -6.96 2.22
CA LEU A 56 -4.32 -6.84 3.65
C LEU A 56 -4.72 -5.40 4.00
N GLY A 57 -4.03 -4.42 3.41
CA GLY A 57 -4.34 -3.02 3.66
C GLY A 57 -5.76 -2.66 3.24
N LEU A 58 -6.19 -3.13 2.08
CA LEU A 58 -7.55 -2.86 1.61
C LEU A 58 -8.61 -3.62 2.42
N GLU A 59 -8.24 -4.76 3.00
CA GLU A 59 -9.13 -5.48 3.90
C GLU A 59 -9.35 -4.70 5.20
N GLN A 60 -8.29 -4.10 5.75
CA GLN A 60 -8.36 -3.33 6.98
C GLN A 60 -8.90 -1.90 6.75
N HIS A 61 -8.60 -1.32 5.60
CA HIS A 61 -8.99 0.05 5.27
C HIS A 61 -9.62 0.11 3.88
N PRO A 62 -10.82 -0.46 3.72
CA PRO A 62 -11.43 -0.57 2.38
C PRO A 62 -11.76 0.76 1.72
N LYS A 63 -11.86 1.84 2.49
CA LYS A 63 -12.20 3.14 1.94
C LYS A 63 -11.02 4.09 1.86
N SER A 64 -9.81 3.60 2.11
CA SER A 64 -8.63 4.44 2.07
C SER A 64 -8.31 4.87 0.63
N THR A 65 -8.45 6.15 0.36
CA THR A 65 -8.09 6.71 -0.94
C THR A 65 -6.60 6.55 -1.20
N GLY A 66 -5.77 6.71 -0.16
CA GLY A 66 -4.34 6.55 -0.29
C GLY A 66 -3.95 5.16 -0.77
N LEU A 67 -4.57 4.11 -0.19
CA LEU A 67 -4.29 2.74 -0.61
C LEU A 67 -4.81 2.46 -2.03
N GLN A 68 -5.94 3.04 -2.39
CA GLN A 68 -6.46 2.89 -3.75
C GLN A 68 -5.54 3.54 -4.76
N LEU A 69 -4.93 4.68 -4.41
CA LEU A 69 -3.96 5.33 -5.28
C LEU A 69 -2.67 4.52 -5.40
N VAL A 70 -2.23 3.89 -4.31
CA VAL A 70 -1.09 2.99 -4.36
C VAL A 70 -1.40 1.79 -5.27
N GLN A 71 -2.63 1.28 -5.21
CA GLN A 71 -3.06 0.22 -6.12
C GLN A 71 -2.96 0.66 -7.58
N VAL A 72 -3.37 1.90 -7.86
CA VAL A 72 -3.23 2.45 -9.22
C VAL A 72 -1.76 2.50 -9.63
N GLU A 73 -0.88 2.97 -8.75
CA GLU A 73 0.56 3.01 -9.04
C GLU A 73 1.09 1.61 -9.37
N MET A 74 0.69 0.62 -8.59
CA MET A 74 1.11 -0.76 -8.82
C MET A 74 0.64 -1.28 -10.17
N LEU A 75 -0.60 -0.97 -10.54
CA LEU A 75 -1.17 -1.39 -11.82
C LEU A 75 -0.45 -0.72 -12.98
N VAL A 76 -0.11 0.57 -12.84
CA VAL A 76 0.67 1.27 -13.87
C VAL A 76 2.06 0.65 -14.00
N TYR A 77 2.68 0.33 -12.87
CA TYR A 77 3.99 -0.32 -12.87
C TYR A 77 3.95 -1.66 -13.62
N GLU A 78 2.83 -2.38 -13.50
CA GLU A 78 2.66 -3.68 -14.18
C GLU A 78 2.04 -3.55 -15.57
N ASP A 79 1.92 -2.33 -16.08
CA ASP A 79 1.36 -2.03 -17.41
C ASP A 79 -0.10 -2.47 -17.57
N LYS A 80 -0.85 -2.45 -16.47
CA LYS A 80 -2.29 -2.75 -16.46
C LYS A 80 -3.07 -1.45 -16.49
N LEU A 81 -2.92 -0.70 -17.59
CA LEU A 81 -3.41 0.67 -17.68
C LEU A 81 -4.93 0.78 -17.70
N ASP A 82 -5.62 -0.18 -18.31
CA ASP A 82 -7.08 -0.15 -18.37
C ASP A 82 -7.71 -0.26 -17.00
N ILE A 83 -7.18 -1.16 -16.17
CA ILE A 83 -7.68 -1.34 -14.81
C ILE A 83 -7.34 -0.12 -13.97
N ALA A 84 -6.13 0.40 -14.12
CA ALA A 84 -5.69 1.60 -13.41
C ALA A 84 -6.60 2.78 -13.71
N GLU A 85 -6.93 2.99 -14.98
CA GLU A 85 -7.81 4.07 -15.41
C GLU A 85 -9.20 3.91 -14.83
N LYS A 86 -9.72 2.69 -14.80
CA LYS A 86 -11.03 2.42 -14.23
C LYS A 86 -11.09 2.80 -12.76
N ILE A 87 -10.07 2.43 -11.98
CA ILE A 87 -10.03 2.75 -10.56
C ILE A 87 -9.92 4.25 -10.36
N LEU A 88 -9.09 4.95 -11.15
CA LEU A 88 -8.98 6.40 -11.06
C LEU A 88 -10.31 7.08 -11.35
N ASN A 89 -11.01 6.62 -12.38
CA ASN A 89 -12.30 7.19 -12.72
C ASN A 89 -13.31 7.00 -11.59
N GLU A 90 -13.30 5.85 -10.94
CA GLU A 90 -14.18 5.59 -9.80
C GLU A 90 -13.83 6.50 -8.62
N LEU A 91 -12.55 6.73 -8.36
CA LEU A 91 -12.12 7.61 -7.28
C LEU A 91 -12.56 9.04 -7.53
N PHE A 92 -12.42 9.55 -8.74
CA PHE A 92 -12.82 10.91 -9.07
C PHE A 92 -14.33 11.08 -9.17
N ALA A 93 -15.05 10.01 -9.44
CA ALA A 93 -16.51 10.07 -9.51
C ALA A 93 -17.15 10.24 -8.13
N ILE A 94 -16.47 9.84 -7.07
CA ILE A 94 -16.98 9.96 -5.70
C ILE A 94 -17.08 11.42 -5.28
N GLU A 95 -16.23 12.28 -5.85
CA GLU A 95 -16.24 13.70 -5.56
C GLU A 95 -16.63 14.47 -6.82
N PRO A 96 -17.92 14.62 -7.07
CA PRO A 96 -18.35 15.36 -8.24
C PRO A 96 -17.90 16.81 -8.11
N THR A 97 -17.11 17.25 -9.05
CA THR A 97 -16.71 18.65 -9.12
C THR A 97 -17.82 19.42 -9.81
N ASN A 98 -18.16 20.50 -9.23
CA ASN A 98 -19.14 21.40 -9.82
C ASN A 98 -18.46 22.56 -10.49
#